data_e2f8c0d57bdca6915dd4b344c0cb9c5e
#
_entry.id   e2f8c0d57bdca6915dd4b344c0cb9c5e
#
_cell.length_a   1.000
_cell.length_b   1.000
_cell.length_c   1.000
_cell.angle_alpha   90.00
_cell.angle_beta   90.00
_cell.angle_gamma   90.00
#
_symmetry.space_group_name_H-M   'P 1'
#
loop_
_entity.id
_entity.type
_entity.pdbx_description
1 polymer ?
#
loop_
_entity_poly.entity_id
_entity_poly.type
_entity_poly.pdbx_seq_one_letter_code
_entity_poly.pdbx_strand_id
1 'polypeptide(L)'
;MPKGMKNMRTLLLMIFAALSLSVSAQTITLNGNVKDTTGEPIIGASIVEKGNTTNGTITDLDGNFSLKVPANATVVISYIGMKTQEIAIKGKSKIDVTLSDDAKALDEVVVIGYGTAKRKDITGSVATVNAEALTVVPVASATEALTGKMAGVQITTTEGSPDAEMKIRVRGGGSITGDNTPLFIVDGFPVESISDIPASDIEDMTVLKDASSTAIYGSRGANGVILVTTKSGKEGKISVNYNAYYSWKKMAKQLNTLSSGDYAKWQYELAMLNSGKHDTINPDDYTKVFGNYQDIDLYENIEGNNWQDQVFGRTGHTFNHNLSINGGSDKTKFAFSYAHMDDKAIMQDSDFKRDNLSLKVNHKPNKRVALDFSVRYSNTTINGAGANESKSEVSSADSRMKDVMIYLSLIHI
;
A
#
# COMPACT_ATOMS: atom_id res chain seq x y z
N MET A 1 56.03 22.92 -20.16
CA MET A 1 55.81 21.70 -19.36
C MET A 1 56.95 20.74 -19.65
N PRO A 2 57.69 20.26 -18.65
CA PRO A 2 58.85 19.42 -18.85
C PRO A 2 58.45 18.03 -19.38
N LYS A 3 59.20 17.56 -20.37
CA LYS A 3 59.02 16.27 -21.09
C LYS A 3 58.91 15.04 -20.16
N GLY A 4 59.39 15.11 -18.93
CA GLY A 4 59.33 14.02 -17.96
C GLY A 4 57.93 13.74 -17.39
N MET A 5 57.05 14.74 -17.32
CA MET A 5 55.69 14.58 -16.73
C MET A 5 54.69 13.91 -17.70
N LYS A 6 54.92 13.97 -19.01
CA LYS A 6 54.09 13.23 -19.98
C LYS A 6 54.34 11.72 -19.91
N ASN A 7 55.60 11.31 -19.75
CA ASN A 7 55.98 9.90 -19.68
C ASN A 7 55.52 9.24 -18.36
N MET A 8 55.43 9.99 -17.28
CA MET A 8 54.96 9.50 -15.98
C MET A 8 53.44 9.30 -15.98
N ARG A 9 52.66 10.15 -16.66
CA ARG A 9 51.25 9.97 -16.84
C ARG A 9 50.90 8.78 -17.73
N THR A 10 51.62 8.56 -18.80
CA THR A 10 51.46 7.38 -19.67
C THR A 10 51.88 6.10 -18.99
N LEU A 11 52.93 6.12 -18.16
CA LEU A 11 53.34 4.96 -17.35
C LEU A 11 52.27 4.62 -16.29
N LEU A 12 51.70 5.63 -15.59
CA LEU A 12 50.61 5.43 -14.60
C LEU A 12 49.33 4.90 -15.25
N LEU A 13 48.98 5.39 -16.45
CA LEU A 13 47.82 4.87 -17.20
C LEU A 13 48.04 3.43 -17.69
N MET A 14 49.26 3.06 -18.10
CA MET A 14 49.58 1.68 -18.45
C MET A 14 49.57 0.74 -17.24
N ILE A 15 50.02 1.19 -16.07
CA ILE A 15 49.94 0.41 -14.81
C ILE A 15 48.50 0.26 -14.39
N PHE A 16 47.66 1.31 -14.52
CA PHE A 16 46.22 1.23 -14.21
C PHE A 16 45.47 0.33 -15.18
N ALA A 17 45.82 0.36 -16.47
CA ALA A 17 45.26 -0.55 -17.48
C ALA A 17 45.73 -2.00 -17.30
N ALA A 18 46.95 -2.25 -16.83
CA ALA A 18 47.45 -3.59 -16.54
C ALA A 18 46.84 -4.18 -15.25
N LEU A 19 46.50 -3.35 -14.24
CA LEU A 19 45.80 -3.80 -13.03
C LEU A 19 44.34 -4.12 -13.29
N SER A 20 43.71 -3.57 -14.34
CA SER A 20 42.30 -3.86 -14.66
C SER A 20 42.08 -5.18 -15.42
N LEU A 21 43.14 -5.88 -15.81
CA LEU A 21 43.03 -7.11 -16.63
C LEU A 21 43.07 -8.44 -15.86
N SER A 22 43.00 -8.46 -14.54
CA SER A 22 43.21 -9.69 -13.77
C SER A 22 42.12 -10.08 -12.75
N VAL A 23 40.86 -9.70 -12.98
CA VAL A 23 39.77 -10.32 -12.22
C VAL A 23 38.93 -11.20 -13.14
N SER A 24 39.53 -12.28 -13.61
CA SER A 24 38.77 -13.42 -14.14
C SER A 24 38.17 -14.13 -12.91
N ALA A 25 36.90 -13.91 -12.64
CA ALA A 25 36.18 -14.68 -11.63
C ALA A 25 36.16 -16.15 -12.10
N GLN A 26 36.97 -17.00 -11.46
CA GLN A 26 36.92 -18.45 -11.71
C GLN A 26 35.51 -18.92 -11.37
N THR A 27 34.74 -19.33 -12.39
CA THR A 27 33.45 -19.98 -12.23
C THR A 27 33.67 -21.45 -11.91
N ILE A 28 33.00 -21.92 -10.89
CA ILE A 28 33.00 -23.33 -10.49
C ILE A 28 31.56 -23.90 -10.65
N THR A 29 31.47 -25.18 -10.88
CA THR A 29 30.19 -25.88 -10.80
C THR A 29 30.00 -26.34 -9.35
N LEU A 30 29.06 -25.72 -8.68
CA LEU A 30 28.66 -26.07 -7.32
C LEU A 30 27.61 -27.18 -7.41
N ASN A 31 27.89 -28.33 -6.84
CA ASN A 31 26.93 -29.42 -6.68
C ASN A 31 26.57 -29.55 -5.20
N GLY A 32 25.39 -30.05 -4.91
CA GLY A 32 25.00 -30.26 -3.52
C GLY A 32 23.70 -31.02 -3.37
N ASN A 33 23.38 -31.31 -2.13
CA ASN A 33 22.15 -31.96 -1.74
C ASN A 33 21.47 -31.15 -0.65
N VAL A 34 20.15 -30.99 -0.75
CA VAL A 34 19.34 -30.28 0.24
C VAL A 34 18.38 -31.25 0.91
N LYS A 35 18.44 -31.33 2.23
CA LYS A 35 17.62 -32.20 3.07
C LYS A 35 16.91 -31.42 4.15
N ASP A 36 15.89 -31.99 4.71
CA ASP A 36 15.27 -31.51 5.96
C ASP A 36 16.01 -32.03 7.21
N THR A 37 15.52 -31.68 8.38
CA THR A 37 16.07 -32.10 9.69
C THR A 37 15.85 -33.59 9.97
N THR A 38 14.94 -34.26 9.24
CA THR A 38 14.69 -35.71 9.33
C THR A 38 15.57 -36.52 8.38
N GLY A 39 16.29 -35.83 7.48
CA GLY A 39 17.18 -36.42 6.49
C GLY A 39 16.47 -36.74 5.14
N GLU A 40 15.21 -36.35 5.00
CA GLU A 40 14.48 -36.50 3.72
C GLU A 40 14.93 -35.43 2.70
N PRO A 41 15.07 -35.82 1.40
CA PRO A 41 15.45 -34.85 0.37
C PRO A 41 14.33 -33.83 0.11
N ILE A 42 14.72 -32.57 -0.01
CA ILE A 42 13.77 -31.48 -0.34
C ILE A 42 13.73 -31.28 -1.85
N ILE A 43 12.60 -31.58 -2.45
CA ILE A 43 12.35 -31.45 -3.88
C ILE A 43 11.89 -30.02 -4.19
N GLY A 44 12.49 -29.37 -5.22
CA GLY A 44 12.08 -28.03 -5.66
C GLY A 44 12.56 -26.90 -4.77
N ALA A 45 13.55 -27.13 -3.88
CA ALA A 45 14.21 -26.05 -3.16
C ALA A 45 14.93 -25.12 -4.16
N SER A 46 14.80 -23.82 -3.99
CA SER A 46 15.43 -22.82 -4.84
C SER A 46 16.82 -22.49 -4.36
N ILE A 47 17.81 -22.52 -5.25
CA ILE A 47 19.22 -22.16 -5.02
C ILE A 47 19.56 -21.02 -5.96
N VAL A 48 19.84 -19.81 -5.43
CA VAL A 48 20.09 -18.59 -6.21
C VAL A 48 21.39 -17.93 -5.76
N GLU A 49 22.15 -17.38 -6.68
CA GLU A 49 23.33 -16.60 -6.37
C GLU A 49 22.92 -15.24 -5.74
N LYS A 50 23.47 -14.94 -4.56
CA LYS A 50 23.18 -13.66 -3.88
C LYS A 50 23.67 -12.48 -4.70
N GLY A 51 22.75 -11.57 -5.05
CA GLY A 51 23.04 -10.41 -5.90
C GLY A 51 22.82 -10.63 -7.39
N ASN A 52 22.57 -11.88 -7.82
CA ASN A 52 22.23 -12.20 -9.21
C ASN A 52 21.05 -13.18 -9.25
N THR A 53 19.86 -12.65 -9.18
CA THR A 53 18.60 -13.44 -9.09
C THR A 53 18.29 -14.20 -10.37
N THR A 54 18.96 -13.93 -11.50
CA THR A 54 18.79 -14.66 -12.74
C THR A 54 19.65 -15.93 -12.81
N ASN A 55 20.67 -16.06 -11.93
CA ASN A 55 21.51 -17.25 -11.84
C ASN A 55 21.04 -18.14 -10.68
N GLY A 56 20.22 -19.12 -10.99
CA GLY A 56 19.66 -20.02 -10.00
C GLY A 56 19.27 -21.38 -10.59
N THR A 57 19.00 -22.33 -9.71
CA THR A 57 18.52 -23.69 -10.02
C THR A 57 17.57 -24.16 -8.93
N ILE A 58 16.93 -25.30 -9.16
CA ILE A 58 16.08 -25.99 -8.17
C ILE A 58 16.61 -27.40 -7.93
N THR A 59 16.31 -27.98 -6.77
CA THR A 59 16.64 -29.36 -6.45
C THR A 59 15.76 -30.35 -7.21
N ASP A 60 16.35 -31.50 -7.58
CA ASP A 60 15.68 -32.64 -8.18
C ASP A 60 14.92 -33.53 -7.15
N LEU A 61 14.42 -34.67 -7.59
CA LEU A 61 13.65 -35.61 -6.76
C LEU A 61 14.46 -36.20 -5.58
N ASP A 62 15.77 -36.23 -5.70
CA ASP A 62 16.69 -36.70 -4.66
C ASP A 62 17.30 -35.55 -3.84
N GLY A 63 16.80 -34.35 -4.04
CA GLY A 63 17.29 -33.16 -3.38
C GLY A 63 18.63 -32.64 -3.91
N ASN A 64 19.15 -33.14 -5.04
CA ASN A 64 20.41 -32.70 -5.60
C ASN A 64 20.23 -31.46 -6.49
N PHE A 65 21.27 -30.64 -6.56
CA PHE A 65 21.33 -29.48 -7.45
C PHE A 65 22.73 -29.31 -8.04
N SER A 66 22.79 -28.58 -9.16
CA SER A 66 24.01 -28.16 -9.82
C SER A 66 23.86 -26.73 -10.32
N LEU A 67 24.78 -25.84 -9.95
CA LEU A 67 24.73 -24.42 -10.28
C LEU A 67 26.15 -23.90 -10.62
N LYS A 68 26.30 -23.18 -11.71
CA LYS A 68 27.58 -22.53 -12.07
C LYS A 68 27.63 -21.17 -11.40
N VAL A 69 28.63 -20.93 -10.54
CA VAL A 69 28.79 -19.69 -9.76
C VAL A 69 30.25 -19.31 -9.64
N PRO A 70 30.55 -18.03 -9.40
CA PRO A 70 31.90 -17.60 -9.02
C PRO A 70 32.41 -18.33 -7.76
N ALA A 71 33.69 -18.65 -7.69
CA ALA A 71 34.29 -19.40 -6.58
C ALA A 71 34.11 -18.73 -5.19
N ASN A 72 33.95 -17.40 -5.17
CA ASN A 72 33.73 -16.60 -3.97
C ASN A 72 32.27 -16.18 -3.75
N ALA A 73 31.33 -16.71 -4.54
CA ALA A 73 29.93 -16.37 -4.43
C ALA A 73 29.29 -16.84 -3.11
N THR A 74 28.19 -16.23 -2.75
CA THR A 74 27.26 -16.69 -1.71
C THR A 74 26.00 -17.17 -2.38
N VAL A 75 25.52 -18.36 -2.05
CA VAL A 75 24.23 -18.88 -2.51
C VAL A 75 23.19 -18.76 -1.44
N VAL A 76 21.98 -18.43 -1.84
CA VAL A 76 20.78 -18.39 -1.01
C VAL A 76 19.95 -19.62 -1.34
N ILE A 77 19.67 -20.43 -0.34
CA ILE A 77 18.88 -21.66 -0.46
C ILE A 77 17.58 -21.44 0.30
N SER A 78 16.44 -21.57 -0.39
CA SER A 78 15.14 -21.36 0.19
C SER A 78 14.12 -22.41 -0.26
N TYR A 79 13.20 -22.73 0.63
CA TYR A 79 12.05 -23.58 0.37
C TYR A 79 10.85 -23.12 1.17
N ILE A 80 9.63 -23.32 0.66
CA ILE A 80 8.41 -22.89 1.32
C ILE A 80 8.26 -23.59 2.67
N GLY A 81 8.12 -22.82 3.75
CA GLY A 81 7.97 -23.35 5.11
C GLY A 81 9.29 -23.64 5.82
N MET A 82 10.45 -23.38 5.21
CA MET A 82 11.76 -23.63 5.79
C MET A 82 12.59 -22.35 5.89
N LYS A 83 13.51 -22.30 6.87
CA LYS A 83 14.44 -21.19 7.05
C LYS A 83 15.39 -21.06 5.87
N THR A 84 15.36 -19.91 5.23
CA THR A 84 16.33 -19.58 4.19
C THR A 84 17.75 -19.56 4.76
N GLN A 85 18.69 -20.21 4.06
CA GLN A 85 20.10 -20.22 4.43
C GLN A 85 20.97 -19.54 3.39
N GLU A 86 21.91 -18.71 3.84
CA GLU A 86 22.93 -18.09 2.99
C GLU A 86 24.27 -18.79 3.25
N ILE A 87 24.88 -19.33 2.22
CA ILE A 87 26.13 -20.10 2.31
C ILE A 87 27.18 -19.49 1.39
N ALA A 88 28.27 -19.02 1.98
CA ALA A 88 29.45 -18.58 1.24
C ALA A 88 30.22 -19.82 0.72
N ILE A 89 30.42 -19.92 -0.58
CA ILE A 89 31.00 -21.10 -1.25
C ILE A 89 32.48 -21.27 -0.90
N LYS A 90 33.24 -20.16 -0.87
CA LYS A 90 34.68 -20.15 -0.54
C LYS A 90 35.50 -21.21 -1.33
N GLY A 91 35.21 -21.35 -2.62
CA GLY A 91 35.91 -22.28 -3.51
C GLY A 91 35.49 -23.75 -3.40
N LYS A 92 34.49 -24.10 -2.60
CA LYS A 92 33.98 -25.47 -2.49
C LYS A 92 33.15 -25.82 -3.71
N SER A 93 33.36 -27.00 -4.30
CA SER A 93 32.60 -27.52 -5.43
C SER A 93 31.41 -28.38 -4.98
N LYS A 94 31.32 -28.73 -3.68
CA LYS A 94 30.22 -29.52 -3.13
C LYS A 94 29.78 -28.95 -1.78
N ILE A 95 28.46 -28.84 -1.57
CA ILE A 95 27.85 -28.45 -0.30
C ILE A 95 26.62 -29.33 -0.03
N ASP A 96 26.50 -29.84 1.17
CA ASP A 96 25.30 -30.50 1.66
C ASP A 96 24.62 -29.59 2.68
N VAL A 97 23.32 -29.38 2.53
CA VAL A 97 22.55 -28.37 3.29
C VAL A 97 21.37 -29.03 3.96
N THR A 98 21.23 -28.79 5.26
CA THR A 98 20.03 -29.19 5.99
C THR A 98 19.20 -27.96 6.29
N LEU A 99 18.01 -27.85 5.72
CA LEU A 99 17.06 -26.80 6.05
C LEU A 99 16.25 -27.23 7.27
N SER A 100 16.08 -26.31 8.20
CA SER A 100 15.18 -26.48 9.33
C SER A 100 13.86 -25.80 9.05
N ASP A 101 12.79 -26.34 9.60
CA ASP A 101 11.47 -25.70 9.54
C ASP A 101 11.57 -24.25 10.03
N ASP A 102 10.92 -23.34 9.30
CA ASP A 102 10.75 -21.98 9.80
C ASP A 102 9.63 -21.96 10.84
N ALA A 103 10.01 -22.34 12.09
CA ALA A 103 9.09 -22.35 13.21
C ALA A 103 8.45 -20.97 13.47
N LYS A 104 9.02 -19.90 12.91
CA LYS A 104 8.39 -18.57 12.95
C LYS A 104 7.16 -18.47 12.05
N ALA A 105 7.11 -19.19 10.93
CA ALA A 105 5.93 -19.23 10.06
C ALA A 105 4.79 -20.08 10.67
N LEU A 106 5.10 -21.00 11.58
CA LEU A 106 4.13 -21.88 12.23
C LEU A 106 3.61 -21.34 13.57
N ASP A 107 4.32 -20.41 14.18
CA ASP A 107 3.98 -19.78 15.46
C ASP A 107 3.48 -18.33 15.29
N GLU A 108 3.03 -17.94 14.10
CA GLU A 108 2.38 -16.66 13.90
C GLU A 108 1.12 -16.61 14.79
N VAL A 109 1.21 -15.82 15.85
CA VAL A 109 0.14 -15.66 16.84
C VAL A 109 -0.72 -14.52 16.37
N VAL A 110 -1.97 -14.83 16.05
CA VAL A 110 -2.99 -13.84 15.69
C VAL A 110 -3.77 -13.48 16.94
N VAL A 111 -3.90 -12.20 17.23
CA VAL A 111 -4.78 -11.73 18.31
C VAL A 111 -6.21 -11.93 17.87
N ILE A 112 -6.96 -12.80 18.55
CA ILE A 112 -8.38 -13.05 18.28
C ILE A 112 -9.18 -12.69 19.54
N GLY A 113 -10.03 -11.68 19.42
CA GLY A 113 -10.88 -11.23 20.52
C GLY A 113 -10.07 -10.78 21.73
N TYR A 114 -10.29 -11.42 22.84
CA TYR A 114 -9.61 -11.13 24.12
C TYR A 114 -8.40 -12.03 24.38
N GLY A 115 -7.92 -12.76 23.36
CA GLY A 115 -6.82 -13.69 23.51
C GLY A 115 -5.96 -13.79 22.24
N THR A 116 -4.92 -14.60 22.34
CA THR A 116 -4.05 -14.91 21.20
C THR A 116 -4.24 -16.37 20.82
N ALA A 117 -4.46 -16.65 19.52
CA ALA A 117 -4.48 -18.00 18.99
C ALA A 117 -3.37 -18.17 17.95
N LYS A 118 -2.83 -19.37 17.84
CA LYS A 118 -1.90 -19.68 16.75
C LYS A 118 -2.69 -19.73 15.44
N ARG A 119 -2.13 -19.18 14.37
CA ARG A 119 -2.77 -19.14 13.04
C ARG A 119 -3.29 -20.51 12.59
N LYS A 120 -2.54 -21.58 12.91
CA LYS A 120 -2.92 -22.97 12.62
C LYS A 120 -4.16 -23.46 13.37
N ASP A 121 -4.49 -22.84 14.49
CA ASP A 121 -5.62 -23.23 15.34
C ASP A 121 -6.92 -22.49 14.94
N ILE A 122 -6.81 -21.56 13.96
CA ILE A 122 -7.96 -20.84 13.43
C ILE A 122 -8.57 -21.66 12.29
N THR A 123 -9.70 -22.29 12.54
CA THR A 123 -10.41 -23.14 11.59
C THR A 123 -11.18 -22.37 10.51
N GLY A 124 -11.23 -21.03 10.60
CA GLY A 124 -11.97 -20.15 9.70
C GLY A 124 -11.19 -19.64 8.49
N SER A 125 -11.91 -19.07 7.50
CA SER A 125 -11.31 -18.39 6.33
C SER A 125 -10.71 -17.06 6.73
N VAL A 126 -9.41 -17.06 7.00
CA VAL A 126 -8.63 -15.88 7.42
C VAL A 126 -7.69 -15.45 6.29
N ALA A 127 -7.64 -14.14 6.01
CA ALA A 127 -6.65 -13.57 5.11
C ALA A 127 -5.78 -12.59 5.91
N THR A 128 -4.46 -12.76 5.81
CA THR A 128 -3.50 -11.89 6.49
C THR A 128 -2.57 -11.22 5.47
N VAL A 129 -2.26 -9.96 5.69
CA VAL A 129 -1.26 -9.18 4.95
C VAL A 129 -0.25 -8.65 5.94
N ASN A 130 1.02 -8.88 5.68
CA ASN A 130 2.13 -8.47 6.54
C ASN A 130 2.60 -7.03 6.22
N ALA A 131 3.44 -6.47 7.10
CA ALA A 131 4.01 -5.13 6.97
C ALA A 131 4.72 -4.89 5.63
N GLU A 132 5.46 -5.88 5.14
CA GLU A 132 6.22 -5.77 3.89
C GLU A 132 5.27 -5.53 2.71
N ALA A 133 4.18 -6.30 2.62
CA ALA A 133 3.19 -6.14 1.56
C ALA A 133 2.43 -4.80 1.68
N LEU A 134 2.20 -4.29 2.89
CA LEU A 134 1.50 -3.01 3.10
C LEU A 134 2.35 -1.80 2.70
N THR A 135 3.68 -1.89 2.81
CA THR A 135 4.60 -0.77 2.57
C THR A 135 5.20 -0.73 1.16
N VAL A 136 4.85 -1.68 0.27
CA VAL A 136 5.33 -1.72 -1.13
C VAL A 136 4.93 -0.46 -1.90
N VAL A 137 3.72 0.05 -1.67
CA VAL A 137 3.23 1.27 -2.33
C VAL A 137 3.17 2.38 -1.28
N PRO A 138 3.73 3.56 -1.56
CA PRO A 138 3.63 4.70 -0.66
C PRO A 138 2.21 5.25 -0.68
N VAL A 139 1.45 4.97 0.37
CA VAL A 139 0.04 5.34 0.52
C VAL A 139 -0.19 6.10 1.83
N ALA A 140 -1.29 6.87 1.87
CA ALA A 140 -1.60 7.76 2.97
C ALA A 140 -2.09 7.02 4.23
N SER A 141 -2.77 5.90 4.06
CA SER A 141 -3.43 5.20 5.16
C SER A 141 -3.29 3.68 5.07
N ALA A 142 -3.52 3.03 6.23
CA ALA A 142 -3.59 1.58 6.31
C ALA A 142 -4.69 0.98 5.41
N THR A 143 -5.82 1.67 5.31
CA THR A 143 -6.95 1.27 4.47
C THR A 143 -6.56 1.23 2.99
N GLU A 144 -5.89 2.28 2.52
CA GLU A 144 -5.41 2.36 1.14
C GLU A 144 -4.39 1.26 0.83
N ALA A 145 -3.50 0.98 1.78
CA ALA A 145 -2.50 -0.07 1.67
C ALA A 145 -3.10 -1.48 1.45
N LEU A 146 -4.33 -1.72 1.92
CA LEU A 146 -5.04 -2.99 1.75
C LEU A 146 -5.66 -3.17 0.36
N THR A 147 -5.81 -2.11 -0.43
CA THR A 147 -6.51 -2.15 -1.72
C THR A 147 -5.92 -3.21 -2.64
N GLY A 148 -6.76 -4.16 -3.07
CA GLY A 148 -6.37 -5.26 -3.96
C GLY A 148 -5.50 -6.36 -3.33
N LYS A 149 -5.17 -6.29 -2.03
CA LYS A 149 -4.25 -7.25 -1.38
C LYS A 149 -4.95 -8.37 -0.62
N MET A 150 -6.25 -8.27 -0.41
CA MET A 150 -7.02 -9.28 0.32
C MET A 150 -8.18 -9.81 -0.48
N ALA A 151 -8.22 -11.13 -0.71
CA ALA A 151 -9.34 -11.77 -1.38
C ALA A 151 -10.64 -11.63 -0.55
N GLY A 152 -11.74 -11.19 -1.19
CA GLY A 152 -13.04 -10.97 -0.56
C GLY A 152 -13.14 -9.70 0.28
N VAL A 153 -12.18 -8.79 0.17
CA VAL A 153 -12.24 -7.43 0.71
C VAL A 153 -12.29 -6.45 -0.47
N GLN A 154 -13.34 -5.67 -0.52
CA GLN A 154 -13.51 -4.60 -1.49
C GLN A 154 -13.28 -3.27 -0.79
N ILE A 155 -12.41 -2.46 -1.36
CA ILE A 155 -12.12 -1.11 -0.88
C ILE A 155 -12.43 -0.16 -2.03
N THR A 156 -13.32 0.80 -1.75
CA THR A 156 -13.72 1.82 -2.72
C THR A 156 -13.55 3.20 -2.12
N THR A 157 -13.04 4.12 -2.91
CA THR A 157 -13.00 5.55 -2.60
C THR A 157 -14.16 6.23 -3.27
N THR A 158 -14.78 7.19 -2.59
CA THR A 158 -15.88 7.98 -3.16
C THR A 158 -15.36 9.06 -4.09
N GLU A 159 -14.17 9.60 -3.78
CA GLU A 159 -13.51 10.65 -4.56
C GLU A 159 -11.98 10.59 -4.33
N GLY A 160 -11.23 11.40 -5.06
CA GLY A 160 -9.76 11.43 -4.99
C GLY A 160 -9.18 12.47 -4.06
N SER A 161 -9.96 13.02 -3.10
CA SER A 161 -9.41 13.95 -2.11
C SER A 161 -8.53 13.22 -1.09
N PRO A 162 -7.51 13.88 -0.52
CA PRO A 162 -6.59 13.27 0.45
C PRO A 162 -7.26 12.78 1.74
N ASP A 163 -8.40 13.38 2.07
CA ASP A 163 -9.24 13.08 3.24
C ASP A 163 -10.43 12.18 2.92
N ALA A 164 -10.53 11.68 1.68
CA ALA A 164 -11.64 10.83 1.26
C ALA A 164 -11.75 9.58 2.14
N GLU A 165 -12.93 9.35 2.68
CA GLU A 165 -13.23 8.14 3.41
C GLU A 165 -13.25 6.93 2.47
N MET A 166 -12.51 5.90 2.85
CA MET A 166 -12.49 4.65 2.10
C MET A 166 -13.52 3.69 2.66
N LYS A 167 -14.47 3.28 1.82
CA LYS A 167 -15.46 2.27 2.19
C LYS A 167 -14.88 0.88 2.03
N ILE A 168 -14.84 0.14 3.13
CA ILE A 168 -14.38 -1.26 3.18
C ILE A 168 -15.59 -2.17 3.30
N ARG A 169 -15.67 -3.19 2.45
CA ARG A 169 -16.67 -4.25 2.53
C ARG A 169 -16.01 -5.61 2.51
N VAL A 170 -16.46 -6.49 3.39
CA VAL A 170 -15.99 -7.87 3.48
C VAL A 170 -17.09 -8.79 2.96
N ARG A 171 -16.81 -9.52 1.86
CA ARG A 171 -17.77 -10.43 1.18
C ARG A 171 -19.04 -9.74 0.67
N GLY A 172 -19.01 -8.45 0.41
CA GLY A 172 -20.16 -7.66 -0.05
C GLY A 172 -20.92 -7.00 1.09
N GLY A 173 -22.08 -6.41 0.76
CA GLY A 173 -22.97 -5.79 1.77
C GLY A 173 -23.99 -6.79 2.30
N GLY A 174 -24.17 -6.84 3.62
CA GLY A 174 -25.21 -7.63 4.28
C GLY A 174 -26.54 -6.90 4.38
N SER A 175 -26.56 -5.58 4.23
CA SER A 175 -27.75 -4.73 4.36
C SER A 175 -27.87 -3.76 3.18
N ILE A 176 -29.10 -3.53 2.75
CA ILE A 176 -29.42 -2.54 1.71
C ILE A 176 -29.54 -1.14 2.31
N THR A 177 -29.97 -1.04 3.54
CA THR A 177 -30.28 0.24 4.22
C THR A 177 -29.38 0.53 5.42
N GLY A 178 -28.65 -0.47 5.93
CA GLY A 178 -27.78 -0.36 7.09
C GLY A 178 -26.32 -0.19 6.72
N ASP A 179 -25.51 0.13 7.74
CA ASP A 179 -24.06 0.21 7.61
C ASP A 179 -23.47 -1.18 7.35
N ASN A 180 -22.65 -1.30 6.32
CA ASN A 180 -21.93 -2.51 5.91
C ASN A 180 -20.45 -2.47 6.30
N THR A 181 -20.03 -1.51 7.10
CA THR A 181 -18.65 -1.34 7.55
C THR A 181 -18.24 -2.51 8.47
N PRO A 182 -17.08 -3.15 8.25
CA PRO A 182 -16.58 -4.18 9.15
C PRO A 182 -16.15 -3.57 10.49
N LEU A 183 -16.11 -4.39 11.53
CA LEU A 183 -15.58 -4.01 12.83
C LEU A 183 -14.04 -3.95 12.76
N PHE A 184 -13.46 -2.82 13.17
CA PHE A 184 -12.01 -2.67 13.29
C PHE A 184 -11.57 -2.93 14.72
N ILE A 185 -10.54 -3.77 14.87
CA ILE A 185 -9.91 -4.07 16.17
C ILE A 185 -8.43 -3.76 16.03
N VAL A 186 -7.92 -2.82 16.78
CA VAL A 186 -6.51 -2.43 16.77
C VAL A 186 -5.86 -2.78 18.10
N ASP A 187 -4.87 -3.66 18.07
CA ASP A 187 -4.19 -4.19 19.26
C ASP A 187 -5.17 -4.73 20.33
N GLY A 188 -6.29 -5.34 19.89
CA GLY A 188 -7.33 -5.91 20.75
C GLY A 188 -8.44 -4.94 21.15
N PHE A 189 -8.39 -3.67 20.77
CA PHE A 189 -9.40 -2.67 21.10
C PHE A 189 -10.24 -2.28 19.88
N PRO A 190 -11.59 -2.21 20.00
CA PRO A 190 -12.44 -1.75 18.92
C PRO A 190 -12.26 -0.26 18.67
N VAL A 191 -12.15 0.10 17.39
CA VAL A 191 -12.05 1.48 16.92
C VAL A 191 -13.05 1.72 15.78
N GLU A 192 -13.39 2.96 15.52
CA GLU A 192 -14.34 3.32 14.45
C GLU A 192 -13.67 3.33 13.07
N SER A 193 -12.41 3.73 12.99
CA SER A 193 -11.65 3.80 11.75
C SER A 193 -10.19 3.43 11.96
N ILE A 194 -9.52 3.04 10.89
CA ILE A 194 -8.07 2.79 10.83
C ILE A 194 -7.35 3.73 9.85
N SER A 195 -8.07 4.71 9.33
CA SER A 195 -7.53 5.65 8.34
C SER A 195 -6.46 6.58 8.92
N ASP A 196 -6.46 6.78 10.24
CA ASP A 196 -5.48 7.57 10.98
C ASP A 196 -4.18 6.81 11.28
N ILE A 197 -4.13 5.50 11.02
CA ILE A 197 -2.95 4.67 11.29
C ILE A 197 -2.04 4.65 10.05
N PRO A 198 -0.77 5.09 10.16
CA PRO A 198 0.19 4.96 9.08
C PRO A 198 0.45 3.49 8.75
N ALA A 199 0.52 3.14 7.46
CA ALA A 199 0.84 1.77 7.04
C ALA A 199 2.19 1.28 7.57
N SER A 200 3.13 2.20 7.80
CA SER A 200 4.44 1.93 8.39
C SER A 200 4.41 1.45 9.84
N ASP A 201 3.35 1.75 10.58
CA ASP A 201 3.21 1.37 11.99
C ASP A 201 2.56 0.00 12.18
N ILE A 202 2.09 -0.61 11.11
CA ILE A 202 1.40 -1.89 11.13
C ILE A 202 2.41 -3.03 10.99
N GLU A 203 2.25 -4.07 11.81
CA GLU A 203 2.97 -5.34 11.70
C GLU A 203 2.22 -6.31 10.76
N ASP A 204 0.93 -6.47 11.01
CA ASP A 204 0.04 -7.27 10.17
C ASP A 204 -1.41 -6.79 10.23
N MET A 205 -2.17 -7.17 9.21
CA MET A 205 -3.61 -7.00 9.17
C MET A 205 -4.28 -8.31 8.79
N THR A 206 -5.25 -8.73 9.59
CA THR A 206 -5.96 -9.98 9.41
C THR A 206 -7.45 -9.72 9.28
N VAL A 207 -8.09 -10.30 8.26
CA VAL A 207 -9.54 -10.19 8.04
C VAL A 207 -10.23 -11.51 8.35
N LEU A 208 -11.13 -11.48 9.32
CA LEU A 208 -12.03 -12.57 9.66
C LEU A 208 -13.31 -12.43 8.84
N LYS A 209 -13.59 -13.44 8.01
CA LYS A 209 -14.66 -13.35 7.00
C LYS A 209 -15.85 -14.24 7.27
N ASP A 210 -15.69 -15.27 8.07
CA ASP A 210 -16.74 -16.26 8.33
C ASP A 210 -17.31 -16.15 9.75
N ALA A 211 -18.52 -16.67 9.92
CA ALA A 211 -19.26 -16.58 11.17
C ALA A 211 -18.54 -17.26 12.33
N SER A 212 -17.75 -18.33 12.06
CA SER A 212 -17.03 -19.05 13.12
C SER A 212 -15.90 -18.20 13.70
N SER A 213 -15.15 -17.52 12.85
CA SER A 213 -14.06 -16.65 13.28
C SER A 213 -14.53 -15.31 13.88
N THR A 214 -15.72 -14.81 13.47
CA THR A 214 -16.28 -13.55 13.97
C THR A 214 -17.21 -13.71 15.17
N ALA A 215 -17.59 -14.94 15.55
CA ALA A 215 -18.55 -15.23 16.62
C ALA A 215 -18.23 -14.57 17.96
N ILE A 216 -16.94 -14.46 18.31
CA ILE A 216 -16.47 -13.82 19.55
C ILE A 216 -16.79 -12.32 19.63
N TYR A 217 -17.05 -11.68 18.49
CA TYR A 217 -17.42 -10.26 18.42
C TYR A 217 -18.93 -10.02 18.38
N GLY A 218 -19.73 -11.12 18.43
CA GLY A 218 -21.19 -11.07 18.43
C GLY A 218 -21.76 -10.38 17.19
N SER A 219 -22.87 -9.67 17.35
CA SER A 219 -23.54 -8.95 16.25
C SER A 219 -22.67 -7.90 15.56
N ARG A 220 -21.71 -7.30 16.27
CA ARG A 220 -20.77 -6.31 15.70
C ARG A 220 -19.83 -6.91 14.65
N GLY A 221 -19.60 -8.22 14.69
CA GLY A 221 -18.79 -8.94 13.70
C GLY A 221 -19.55 -9.40 12.46
N ALA A 222 -20.84 -9.08 12.31
CA ALA A 222 -21.68 -9.57 11.21
C ALA A 222 -21.18 -9.17 9.82
N ASN A 223 -20.61 -7.98 9.68
CA ASN A 223 -20.04 -7.46 8.43
C ASN A 223 -18.56 -7.84 8.25
N GLY A 224 -18.03 -8.78 9.04
CA GLY A 224 -16.62 -9.13 9.10
C GLY A 224 -15.85 -8.30 10.14
N VAL A 225 -14.65 -8.75 10.45
CA VAL A 225 -13.76 -8.10 11.42
C VAL A 225 -12.37 -7.93 10.81
N ILE A 226 -11.82 -6.75 10.94
CA ILE A 226 -10.45 -6.43 10.52
C ILE A 226 -9.62 -6.23 11.78
N LEU A 227 -8.68 -7.15 11.99
CA LEU A 227 -7.71 -7.09 13.07
C LEU A 227 -6.46 -6.38 12.57
N VAL A 228 -6.01 -5.38 13.28
CA VAL A 228 -4.78 -4.64 13.00
C VAL A 228 -3.84 -4.82 14.18
N THR A 229 -2.68 -5.38 13.91
CA THR A 229 -1.58 -5.48 14.89
C THR A 229 -0.57 -4.40 14.59
N THR A 230 -0.31 -3.50 15.53
CA THR A 230 0.72 -2.48 15.36
C THR A 230 2.09 -3.02 15.79
N LYS A 231 3.14 -2.47 15.20
CA LYS A 231 4.52 -2.83 15.52
C LYS A 231 4.80 -2.71 17.01
N SER A 232 5.43 -3.72 17.57
CA SER A 232 5.81 -3.77 18.96
C SER A 232 7.34 -3.83 19.12
N GLY A 233 7.81 -3.55 20.32
CA GLY A 233 9.23 -3.66 20.66
C GLY A 233 9.74 -5.09 20.52
N LYS A 234 10.93 -5.24 19.93
CA LYS A 234 11.63 -6.53 19.80
C LYS A 234 12.79 -6.58 20.79
N GLU A 235 13.07 -7.76 21.32
CA GLU A 235 14.26 -7.99 22.13
C GLU A 235 15.51 -7.82 21.27
N GLY A 236 16.51 -7.12 21.80
CA GLY A 236 17.77 -6.90 21.13
C GLY A 236 18.24 -5.44 21.16
N LYS A 237 19.17 -5.14 20.28
CA LYS A 237 19.71 -3.77 20.13
C LYS A 237 18.62 -2.82 19.64
N ILE A 238 18.73 -1.58 20.06
CA ILE A 238 17.87 -0.50 19.58
C ILE A 238 18.05 -0.36 18.06
N SER A 239 16.95 -0.43 17.34
CA SER A 239 16.87 -0.21 15.90
C SER A 239 16.16 1.11 15.63
N VAL A 240 16.78 1.96 14.84
CA VAL A 240 16.21 3.22 14.37
C VAL A 240 16.00 3.11 12.86
N ASN A 241 14.77 3.30 12.43
CA ASN A 241 14.42 3.30 11.01
C ASN A 241 13.82 4.65 10.65
N TYR A 242 14.31 5.24 9.58
CA TYR A 242 13.76 6.45 9.01
C TYR A 242 13.42 6.22 7.55
N ASN A 243 12.16 6.47 7.19
CA ASN A 243 11.66 6.41 5.83
C ASN A 243 11.08 7.77 5.46
N ALA A 244 11.40 8.24 4.28
CA ALA A 244 10.82 9.44 3.72
C ALA A 244 10.57 9.24 2.24
N TYR A 245 9.48 9.81 1.72
CA TYR A 245 9.24 9.88 0.28
C TYR A 245 8.61 11.22 -0.10
N TYR A 246 8.83 11.58 -1.35
CA TYR A 246 8.19 12.69 -2.00
C TYR A 246 7.55 12.19 -3.30
N SER A 247 6.30 12.52 -3.53
CA SER A 247 5.57 12.11 -4.74
C SER A 247 4.83 13.26 -5.39
N TRP A 248 4.64 13.16 -6.70
CA TRP A 248 3.84 14.08 -7.51
C TRP A 248 2.59 13.38 -7.99
N LYS A 249 1.49 14.09 -7.98
CA LYS A 249 0.18 13.63 -8.45
C LYS A 249 -0.27 14.53 -9.58
N LYS A 250 -0.75 13.91 -10.65
CA LYS A 250 -1.41 14.64 -11.77
C LYS A 250 -2.66 13.89 -12.17
N MET A 251 -3.61 14.60 -12.70
CA MET A 251 -4.78 13.99 -13.33
C MET A 251 -4.33 13.07 -14.46
N ALA A 252 -4.73 11.79 -14.38
CA ALA A 252 -4.31 10.78 -15.36
C ALA A 252 -4.96 11.01 -16.73
N LYS A 253 -6.23 11.41 -16.75
CA LYS A 253 -7.01 11.64 -17.97
C LYS A 253 -8.14 12.61 -17.66
N GLN A 254 -8.39 13.52 -18.57
CA GLN A 254 -9.60 14.34 -18.58
C GLN A 254 -10.72 13.61 -19.36
N LEU A 255 -11.95 13.83 -18.96
CA LEU A 255 -13.11 13.40 -19.76
C LEU A 255 -13.30 14.37 -20.91
N ASN A 256 -13.63 13.84 -22.07
CA ASN A 256 -14.02 14.67 -23.19
C ASN A 256 -15.37 15.31 -22.89
N THR A 257 -15.42 16.61 -22.89
CA THR A 257 -16.65 17.40 -22.76
C THR A 257 -17.10 17.90 -24.13
N LEU A 258 -18.37 18.22 -24.26
CA LEU A 258 -18.90 18.83 -25.44
C LEU A 258 -18.28 20.21 -25.67
N SER A 259 -18.14 20.62 -26.94
CA SER A 259 -17.89 22.02 -27.27
C SER A 259 -19.07 22.91 -26.87
N SER A 260 -18.84 24.23 -26.79
CA SER A 260 -19.90 25.18 -26.44
C SER A 260 -21.07 25.08 -27.44
N GLY A 261 -20.78 24.98 -28.74
CA GLY A 261 -21.78 24.80 -29.77
C GLY A 261 -22.53 23.46 -29.68
N ASP A 262 -21.79 22.34 -29.50
CA ASP A 262 -22.41 21.02 -29.35
C ASP A 262 -23.26 20.93 -28.09
N TYR A 263 -22.83 21.56 -27.01
CA TYR A 263 -23.60 21.61 -25.77
C TYR A 263 -24.89 22.38 -25.93
N ALA A 264 -24.88 23.55 -26.59
CA ALA A 264 -26.05 24.34 -26.85
C ALA A 264 -27.05 23.58 -27.77
N LYS A 265 -26.54 22.88 -28.80
CA LYS A 265 -27.38 22.02 -29.68
C LYS A 265 -28.01 20.87 -28.88
N TRP A 266 -27.25 20.20 -28.07
CA TRP A 266 -27.72 19.09 -27.23
C TRP A 266 -28.78 19.54 -26.21
N GLN A 267 -28.59 20.70 -25.58
CA GLN A 267 -29.60 21.27 -24.66
C GLN A 267 -30.91 21.63 -25.40
N TYR A 268 -30.83 22.12 -26.64
CA TYR A 268 -32.01 22.37 -27.45
C TYR A 268 -32.76 21.07 -27.75
N GLU A 269 -32.07 20.01 -28.17
CA GLU A 269 -32.68 18.71 -28.43
C GLU A 269 -33.36 18.16 -27.18
N LEU A 270 -32.71 18.24 -26.01
CA LEU A 270 -33.30 17.84 -24.74
C LEU A 270 -34.57 18.65 -24.40
N ALA A 271 -34.55 19.96 -24.61
CA ALA A 271 -35.70 20.83 -24.37
C ALA A 271 -36.88 20.44 -25.23
N MET A 272 -36.62 20.10 -26.50
CA MET A 272 -37.67 19.63 -27.42
C MET A 272 -38.23 18.27 -27.03
N LEU A 273 -37.37 17.33 -26.67
CA LEU A 273 -37.78 15.99 -26.24
C LEU A 273 -38.54 15.98 -24.90
N ASN A 274 -38.26 16.92 -24.03
CA ASN A 274 -38.85 17.03 -22.70
C ASN A 274 -40.01 18.05 -22.61
N SER A 275 -40.42 18.59 -23.72
CA SER A 275 -41.53 19.54 -23.78
C SER A 275 -42.77 18.96 -23.07
N GLY A 276 -43.21 19.67 -22.01
CA GLY A 276 -44.37 19.27 -21.20
C GLY A 276 -44.07 18.40 -19.96
N LYS A 277 -42.81 18.08 -19.65
CA LYS A 277 -42.40 17.41 -18.38
C LYS A 277 -41.96 18.43 -17.34
N HIS A 278 -42.45 18.24 -16.11
CA HIS A 278 -42.16 19.13 -14.98
C HIS A 278 -40.75 18.98 -14.50
N ASP A 279 -39.79 19.28 -14.36
CA ASP A 279 -38.42 19.13 -13.85
C ASP A 279 -37.32 18.94 -14.90
N THR A 280 -37.57 19.29 -16.15
CA THR A 280 -36.59 19.25 -17.22
C THR A 280 -36.56 20.57 -17.98
N ILE A 281 -35.43 20.89 -18.61
CA ILE A 281 -35.30 22.05 -19.48
C ILE A 281 -36.36 21.96 -20.55
N ASN A 282 -37.26 22.94 -20.60
CA ASN A 282 -38.27 23.09 -21.62
C ASN A 282 -37.83 24.17 -22.65
N PRO A 283 -38.53 24.32 -23.80
CA PRO A 283 -38.15 25.29 -24.80
C PRO A 283 -38.07 26.74 -24.31
N ASP A 284 -38.93 27.13 -23.36
CA ASP A 284 -38.92 28.50 -22.79
C ASP A 284 -37.69 28.70 -21.89
N ASP A 285 -37.32 27.70 -21.13
CA ASP A 285 -36.10 27.76 -20.26
C ASP A 285 -34.85 27.75 -21.11
N TYR A 286 -34.83 26.96 -22.20
CA TYR A 286 -33.74 26.99 -23.18
C TYR A 286 -33.55 28.41 -23.73
N THR A 287 -34.63 29.01 -24.19
CA THR A 287 -34.61 30.35 -24.80
C THR A 287 -34.12 31.43 -23.83
N LYS A 288 -34.44 31.30 -22.53
CA LYS A 288 -33.94 32.21 -21.49
C LYS A 288 -32.42 32.15 -21.29
N VAL A 289 -31.85 30.95 -21.47
CA VAL A 289 -30.41 30.71 -21.19
C VAL A 289 -29.57 30.88 -22.46
N PHE A 290 -30.02 30.33 -23.57
CA PHE A 290 -29.24 30.22 -24.80
C PHE A 290 -29.76 31.14 -25.94
N GLY A 291 -30.86 31.85 -25.75
CA GLY A 291 -31.48 32.66 -26.82
C GLY A 291 -32.26 31.82 -27.84
N ASN A 292 -32.53 32.40 -29.00
CA ASN A 292 -33.25 31.72 -30.04
C ASN A 292 -32.35 30.65 -30.71
N TYR A 293 -32.93 29.52 -31.10
CA TYR A 293 -32.20 28.48 -31.82
C TYR A 293 -31.53 28.96 -33.11
N GLN A 294 -32.10 29.95 -33.76
CA GLN A 294 -31.53 30.55 -34.97
C GLN A 294 -30.16 31.20 -34.75
N ASP A 295 -29.86 31.57 -33.50
CA ASP A 295 -28.61 32.21 -33.10
C ASP A 295 -27.58 31.20 -32.56
N ILE A 296 -27.86 29.89 -32.68
CA ILE A 296 -27.04 28.82 -32.08
C ILE A 296 -25.59 28.80 -32.61
N ASP A 297 -25.40 29.24 -33.87
CA ASP A 297 -24.07 29.33 -34.49
C ASP A 297 -23.15 30.32 -33.81
N LEU A 298 -23.69 31.25 -33.01
CA LEU A 298 -22.89 32.16 -32.17
C LEU A 298 -22.04 31.38 -31.15
N TYR A 299 -22.49 30.19 -30.73
CA TYR A 299 -21.79 29.34 -29.77
C TYR A 299 -20.66 28.49 -30.38
N GLU A 300 -20.60 28.33 -31.72
CA GLU A 300 -19.61 27.48 -32.39
C GLU A 300 -18.19 28.00 -32.21
N ASN A 301 -17.98 29.31 -32.07
CA ASN A 301 -16.68 29.95 -31.96
C ASN A 301 -16.35 30.41 -30.53
N ILE A 302 -17.18 30.03 -29.54
CA ILE A 302 -16.93 30.37 -28.16
C ILE A 302 -16.06 29.29 -27.52
N GLU A 303 -14.85 29.65 -27.11
CA GLU A 303 -14.02 28.77 -26.24
C GLU A 303 -14.70 28.65 -24.88
N GLY A 304 -15.13 27.42 -24.56
CA GLY A 304 -15.65 27.11 -23.23
C GLY A 304 -14.54 27.04 -22.19
N ASN A 305 -14.89 27.24 -20.93
CA ASN A 305 -13.96 27.03 -19.83
C ASN A 305 -13.73 25.52 -19.59
N ASN A 306 -12.48 25.09 -19.55
CA ASN A 306 -12.13 23.74 -19.11
C ASN A 306 -12.08 23.69 -17.59
N TRP A 307 -13.21 23.46 -16.95
CA TRP A 307 -13.31 23.38 -15.50
C TRP A 307 -12.52 22.24 -14.90
N GLN A 308 -12.34 21.14 -15.62
CA GLN A 308 -11.51 20.03 -15.15
C GLN A 308 -10.05 20.47 -15.00
N ASP A 309 -9.54 21.26 -15.95
CA ASP A 309 -8.19 21.77 -15.88
C ASP A 309 -8.04 22.84 -14.80
N GLN A 310 -9.03 23.73 -14.68
CA GLN A 310 -9.01 24.81 -13.68
C GLN A 310 -9.06 24.24 -12.24
N VAL A 311 -9.86 23.22 -12.00
CA VAL A 311 -10.07 22.66 -10.65
C VAL A 311 -9.06 21.57 -10.32
N PHE A 312 -8.72 20.71 -11.27
CA PHE A 312 -7.87 19.52 -11.08
C PHE A 312 -6.55 19.56 -11.86
N GLY A 313 -6.25 20.64 -12.58
CA GLY A 313 -5.08 20.73 -13.44
C GLY A 313 -3.77 20.99 -12.71
N ARG A 314 -3.80 21.33 -11.42
CA ARG A 314 -2.55 21.54 -10.67
C ARG A 314 -1.82 20.22 -10.43
N THR A 315 -0.50 20.30 -10.28
CA THR A 315 0.30 19.18 -9.80
C THR A 315 0.20 19.13 -8.28
N GLY A 316 -0.41 18.08 -7.76
CA GLY A 316 -0.39 17.78 -6.33
C GLY A 316 0.94 17.14 -5.93
N HIS A 317 1.28 17.20 -4.65
CA HIS A 317 2.48 16.56 -4.11
C HIS A 317 2.26 16.09 -2.68
N THR A 318 2.88 14.97 -2.37
CA THR A 318 2.86 14.39 -1.03
C THR A 318 4.27 14.33 -0.50
N PHE A 319 4.44 14.78 0.71
CA PHE A 319 5.67 14.67 1.48
C PHE A 319 5.39 13.85 2.73
N ASN A 320 6.14 12.77 2.93
CA ASN A 320 5.96 11.88 4.07
C ASN A 320 7.29 11.59 4.76
N HIS A 321 7.27 11.63 6.08
CA HIS A 321 8.36 11.22 6.95
C HIS A 321 7.86 10.24 7.98
N ASN A 322 8.59 9.17 8.19
CA ASN A 322 8.32 8.22 9.25
C ASN A 322 9.62 7.86 9.97
N LEU A 323 9.65 8.12 11.26
CA LEU A 323 10.73 7.73 12.16
C LEU A 323 10.20 6.66 13.11
N SER A 324 10.86 5.50 13.17
CA SER A 324 10.51 4.46 14.14
C SER A 324 11.74 4.01 14.92
N ILE A 325 11.58 3.83 16.23
CA ILE A 325 12.61 3.37 17.15
C ILE A 325 12.03 2.20 17.93
N ASN A 326 12.65 1.05 17.85
CA ASN A 326 12.23 -0.13 18.59
C ASN A 326 13.44 -0.85 19.21
N GLY A 327 13.20 -1.54 20.31
CA GLY A 327 14.23 -2.28 21.00
C GLY A 327 13.75 -2.78 22.35
N GLY A 328 14.67 -3.34 23.13
CA GLY A 328 14.37 -3.76 24.47
C GLY A 328 15.18 -4.93 24.97
N SER A 329 14.89 -5.33 26.20
CA SER A 329 15.43 -6.51 26.86
C SER A 329 14.37 -7.62 26.95
N ASP A 330 14.75 -8.73 27.57
CA ASP A 330 13.83 -9.82 27.93
C ASP A 330 12.63 -9.35 28.77
N LYS A 331 12.82 -8.31 29.60
CA LYS A 331 11.82 -7.79 30.53
C LYS A 331 11.05 -6.59 30.01
N THR A 332 11.69 -5.72 29.23
CA THR A 332 11.05 -4.48 28.76
C THR A 332 11.33 -4.29 27.30
N LYS A 333 10.27 -4.17 26.50
CA LYS A 333 10.33 -3.90 25.07
C LYS A 333 9.56 -2.63 24.77
N PHE A 334 10.05 -1.84 23.84
CA PHE A 334 9.36 -0.63 23.44
C PHE A 334 9.41 -0.42 21.95
N ALA A 335 8.38 0.22 21.44
CA ALA A 335 8.32 0.74 20.08
C ALA A 335 7.80 2.17 20.14
N PHE A 336 8.47 3.06 19.46
CA PHE A 336 8.08 4.46 19.28
C PHE A 336 8.03 4.74 17.79
N SER A 337 7.02 5.46 17.33
CA SER A 337 6.97 5.98 15.97
C SER A 337 6.44 7.40 15.93
N TYR A 338 6.96 8.16 14.97
CA TYR A 338 6.45 9.47 14.56
C TYR A 338 6.31 9.47 13.05
N ALA A 339 5.13 9.81 12.56
CA ALA A 339 4.86 9.94 11.13
C ALA A 339 4.25 11.32 10.86
N HIS A 340 4.84 12.03 9.90
CA HIS A 340 4.35 13.29 9.37
C HIS A 340 4.01 13.15 7.90
N MET A 341 2.84 13.65 7.52
CA MET A 341 2.37 13.67 6.13
C MET A 341 1.84 15.06 5.79
N ASP A 342 2.31 15.61 4.69
CA ASP A 342 1.77 16.82 4.05
C ASP A 342 1.38 16.47 2.62
N ASP A 343 0.09 16.45 2.34
CA ASP A 343 -0.47 16.05 1.06
C ASP A 343 -1.28 17.19 0.43
N LYS A 344 -0.78 17.72 -0.66
CA LYS A 344 -1.49 18.67 -1.52
C LYS A 344 -2.14 17.95 -2.67
N ALA A 345 -3.47 18.01 -2.73
CA ALA A 345 -4.24 17.37 -3.78
C ALA A 345 -4.04 18.03 -5.15
N ILE A 346 -4.48 17.34 -6.19
CA ILE A 346 -4.59 17.92 -7.54
C ILE A 346 -5.73 18.95 -7.62
N MET A 347 -6.74 18.83 -6.75
CA MET A 347 -7.81 19.81 -6.63
C MET A 347 -7.30 21.06 -5.94
N GLN A 348 -7.65 22.23 -6.48
CA GLN A 348 -7.26 23.50 -5.93
C GLN A 348 -7.82 23.66 -4.50
N ASP A 349 -7.01 24.25 -3.60
CA ASP A 349 -7.35 24.53 -2.21
C ASP A 349 -7.75 23.30 -1.37
N SER A 350 -7.31 22.11 -1.79
CA SER A 350 -7.52 20.86 -1.06
C SER A 350 -6.18 20.31 -0.58
N ASP A 351 -5.92 20.43 0.73
CA ASP A 351 -4.68 20.01 1.37
C ASP A 351 -4.98 19.23 2.65
N PHE A 352 -4.12 18.27 2.95
CA PHE A 352 -4.22 17.39 4.11
C PHE A 352 -2.88 17.31 4.82
N LYS A 353 -2.88 17.52 6.13
CA LYS A 353 -1.69 17.33 6.97
C LYS A 353 -2.04 16.43 8.14
N ARG A 354 -1.15 15.54 8.47
CA ARG A 354 -1.31 14.63 9.60
C ARG A 354 -0.01 14.36 10.31
N ASP A 355 -0.06 14.48 11.63
CA ASP A 355 1.00 14.11 12.55
C ASP A 355 0.52 12.96 13.42
N ASN A 356 1.24 11.85 13.41
CA ASN A 356 0.97 10.67 14.20
C ASN A 356 2.12 10.43 15.16
N LEU A 357 1.80 10.15 16.41
CA LEU A 357 2.73 9.72 17.43
C LEU A 357 2.23 8.42 18.04
N SER A 358 3.08 7.41 18.11
CA SER A 358 2.77 6.13 18.75
C SER A 358 3.87 5.70 19.71
N LEU A 359 3.47 5.26 20.89
CA LEU A 359 4.37 4.66 21.88
C LEU A 359 3.73 3.38 22.43
N LYS A 360 4.46 2.29 22.35
CA LYS A 360 4.04 0.99 22.88
C LYS A 360 5.16 0.46 23.78
N VAL A 361 4.82 0.10 25.01
CA VAL A 361 5.76 -0.45 25.99
C VAL A 361 5.19 -1.74 26.56
N ASN A 362 5.92 -2.83 26.44
CA ASN A 362 5.60 -4.11 27.05
C ASN A 362 6.62 -4.37 28.16
N HIS A 363 6.14 -4.49 29.40
CA HIS A 363 6.99 -4.72 30.56
C HIS A 363 6.57 -5.98 31.32
N LYS A 364 7.49 -6.94 31.45
CA LYS A 364 7.30 -8.19 32.19
C LYS A 364 8.30 -8.27 33.33
N PRO A 365 8.03 -7.64 34.47
CA PRO A 365 8.98 -7.62 35.61
C PRO A 365 9.25 -9.04 36.13
N ASN A 366 8.27 -9.93 36.04
CA ASN A 366 8.38 -11.34 36.41
C ASN A 366 7.41 -12.21 35.58
N LYS A 367 7.46 -13.53 35.77
CA LYS A 367 6.64 -14.50 35.03
C LYS A 367 5.11 -14.40 35.30
N ARG A 368 4.70 -13.66 36.33
CA ARG A 368 3.30 -13.56 36.78
C ARG A 368 2.63 -12.25 36.39
N VAL A 369 3.41 -11.22 36.05
CA VAL A 369 2.92 -9.88 35.74
C VAL A 369 3.40 -9.47 34.36
N ALA A 370 2.46 -9.06 33.52
CA ALA A 370 2.71 -8.42 32.24
C ALA A 370 1.96 -7.09 32.19
N LEU A 371 2.64 -6.04 31.85
CA LEU A 371 2.08 -4.69 31.70
C LEU A 371 2.26 -4.26 30.26
N ASP A 372 1.17 -3.99 29.59
CA ASP A 372 1.15 -3.49 28.22
C ASP A 372 0.58 -2.08 28.22
N PHE A 373 1.39 -1.12 27.77
CA PHE A 373 1.01 0.27 27.65
C PHE A 373 1.10 0.68 26.19
N SER A 374 0.03 1.28 25.65
CA SER A 374 -0.03 1.79 24.29
C SER A 374 -0.72 3.14 24.27
N VAL A 375 -0.06 4.12 23.66
CA VAL A 375 -0.62 5.45 23.40
C VAL A 375 -0.45 5.75 21.93
N ARG A 376 -1.51 6.21 21.30
CA ARG A 376 -1.51 6.74 19.94
C ARG A 376 -2.15 8.12 19.97
N TYR A 377 -1.53 9.05 19.29
CA TYR A 377 -2.03 10.40 19.08
C TYR A 377 -1.98 10.72 17.60
N SER A 378 -3.06 11.22 17.06
CA SER A 378 -3.16 11.69 15.68
C SER A 378 -3.73 13.10 15.67
N ASN A 379 -3.05 14.00 14.99
CA ASN A 379 -3.53 15.34 14.73
C ASN A 379 -3.63 15.54 13.23
N THR A 380 -4.83 15.86 12.75
CA THR A 380 -5.10 16.00 11.32
C THR A 380 -5.64 17.41 11.05
N THR A 381 -5.07 18.08 10.06
CA THR A 381 -5.54 19.37 9.55
C THR A 381 -5.97 19.16 8.10
N ILE A 382 -7.22 19.50 7.81
CA ILE A 382 -7.81 19.40 6.48
C ILE A 382 -8.16 20.82 6.04
N ASN A 383 -7.64 21.21 4.88
CA ASN A 383 -8.03 22.43 4.19
C ASN A 383 -8.77 22.04 2.92
N GLY A 384 -9.89 22.67 2.65
CA GLY A 384 -10.71 22.40 1.48
C GLY A 384 -12.16 22.07 1.85
N ALA A 385 -12.92 21.58 0.87
CA ALA A 385 -14.36 21.40 1.02
C ALA A 385 -14.78 20.17 1.85
N GLY A 386 -13.85 19.49 2.50
CA GLY A 386 -14.11 18.28 3.29
C GLY A 386 -14.43 17.04 2.43
N ALA A 387 -14.36 15.86 3.03
CA ALA A 387 -14.86 14.65 2.42
C ALA A 387 -16.39 14.70 2.31
N ASN A 388 -16.91 14.07 1.27
CA ASN A 388 -18.35 13.96 1.10
C ASN A 388 -18.91 13.03 2.18
N GLU A 389 -19.51 13.58 3.21
CA GLU A 389 -20.10 12.84 4.35
C GLU A 389 -21.35 12.04 3.99
N SER A 390 -21.64 11.84 2.72
CA SER A 390 -22.80 11.05 2.30
C SER A 390 -22.69 9.63 2.84
N LYS A 391 -23.29 9.38 4.00
CA LYS A 391 -23.48 8.06 4.59
C LYS A 391 -24.41 7.17 3.75
N SER A 392 -25.00 7.71 2.69
CA SER A 392 -25.85 6.98 1.77
C SER A 392 -25.00 6.17 0.80
N GLU A 393 -25.25 4.87 0.75
CA GLU A 393 -24.65 3.97 -0.26
C GLU A 393 -25.15 4.22 -1.68
N VAL A 394 -26.23 4.99 -1.83
CA VAL A 394 -26.83 5.36 -3.09
C VAL A 394 -26.11 6.57 -3.64
N SER A 395 -25.38 6.36 -4.71
CA SER A 395 -24.65 7.29 -5.56
C SER A 395 -24.51 8.71 -4.99
N SER A 396 -23.30 9.13 -4.78
CA SER A 396 -22.98 10.52 -4.49
C SER A 396 -23.60 11.45 -5.54
N ALA A 397 -24.84 11.88 -5.30
CA ALA A 397 -25.42 12.95 -6.11
C ALA A 397 -24.55 14.20 -6.10
N ASP A 398 -23.74 14.34 -5.04
CA ASP A 398 -22.97 15.52 -4.70
C ASP A 398 -21.45 15.32 -4.82
N SER A 399 -20.99 14.53 -5.79
CA SER A 399 -19.56 14.41 -6.08
C SER A 399 -19.03 15.72 -6.68
N ARG A 400 -18.02 16.33 -6.05
CA ARG A 400 -17.34 17.52 -6.60
C ARG A 400 -16.86 17.33 -8.04
N MET A 401 -16.44 16.12 -8.38
CA MET A 401 -16.02 15.78 -9.74
C MET A 401 -17.21 15.81 -10.70
N LYS A 402 -18.37 15.32 -10.28
CA LYS A 402 -19.62 15.39 -11.07
C LYS A 402 -20.03 16.84 -11.27
N ASP A 403 -19.97 17.67 -10.23
CA ASP A 403 -20.36 19.06 -10.30
C ASP A 403 -19.48 19.84 -11.28
N VAL A 404 -18.16 19.62 -11.24
CA VAL A 404 -17.20 20.21 -12.19
C VAL A 404 -17.48 19.79 -13.64
N MET A 405 -17.98 18.57 -13.86
CA MET A 405 -18.32 18.07 -15.22
C MET A 405 -19.65 18.56 -15.71
N ILE A 406 -20.62 18.74 -14.80
CA ILE A 406 -21.99 19.18 -15.15
C ILE A 406 -22.06 20.70 -15.24
N TYR A 407 -21.13 21.41 -14.56
CA TYR A 407 -21.12 22.87 -14.53
C TYR A 407 -20.99 23.44 -15.94
N LEU A 408 -21.94 24.28 -16.28
CA LEU A 408 -22.02 24.89 -17.61
C LEU A 408 -20.80 25.79 -17.85
N SER A 409 -19.95 25.41 -18.80
CA SER A 409 -18.84 26.26 -19.23
C SER A 409 -19.30 27.60 -19.81
N LEU A 410 -20.57 27.73 -20.13
CA LEU A 410 -21.21 28.94 -20.65
C LEU A 410 -21.71 29.92 -19.59
N ILE A 411 -21.75 29.55 -18.29
CA ILE A 411 -22.34 30.41 -17.26
C ILE A 411 -21.54 31.71 -17.05
N HIS A 412 -20.28 31.73 -17.41
CA HIS A 412 -19.42 32.90 -17.27
C HIS A 412 -19.22 33.71 -18.56
N ILE A 413 -20.01 33.42 -19.58
CA ILE A 413 -20.08 34.25 -20.79
C ILE A 413 -21.16 35.30 -20.63
#